data_cc80bcce5d9367ff1d0552968d4cc170
#
_entry.id   cc80bcce5d9367ff1d0552968d4cc170
#
_cell.length_a   1.000
_cell.length_b   1.000
_cell.length_c   1.000
_cell.angle_alpha   90.00
_cell.angle_beta   90.00
_cell.angle_gamma   90.00
#
_symmetry.space_group_name_H-M   'P 1'
#
loop_
_entity.id
_entity.type
_entity.pdbx_description
1 polymer ?
#
loop_
_entity_poly.entity_id
_entity_poly.type
_entity_poly.pdbx_seq_one_letter_code
_entity_poly.pdbx_strand_id
1 'polypeptide(L)'
;MPYPKHIVCASTAVLNDKNEILLLKSPKRGWEIPGGQVEEGEAIPTGAIRETKEETGIDIEIIKYCGLYQNVSRCICTHLFLGKPVGGQFTTSIESLEVGYFSIEEALRMVTWKNLKERILHCLDEENHPFMVTF
;
A
#
# COMPACT_ATOMS: atom_id res chain seq x y z
N MET A 1 -4.94 29.84 -15.14
CA MET A 1 -3.63 29.19 -15.39
C MET A 1 -3.66 27.73 -14.97
N PRO A 2 -3.41 26.80 -15.87
CA PRO A 2 -3.31 25.41 -15.43
C PRO A 2 -1.97 25.17 -14.72
N TYR A 3 -2.04 24.57 -13.56
CA TYR A 3 -0.85 24.11 -12.84
C TYR A 3 -0.53 22.67 -13.21
N PRO A 4 0.75 22.26 -13.16
CA PRO A 4 1.08 20.84 -13.29
C PRO A 4 0.31 20.03 -12.25
N LYS A 5 -0.24 18.90 -12.67
CA LYS A 5 -1.05 18.06 -11.78
C LYS A 5 -0.50 16.64 -11.71
N HIS A 6 -0.48 16.10 -10.51
CA HIS A 6 -0.11 14.71 -10.26
C HIS A 6 -1.20 14.05 -9.43
N ILE A 7 -1.44 12.78 -9.70
CA ILE A 7 -2.29 11.94 -8.85
C ILE A 7 -1.42 11.50 -7.68
N VAL A 8 -1.92 11.73 -6.47
CA VAL A 8 -1.22 11.33 -5.25
C VAL A 8 -1.91 10.08 -4.70
N CYS A 9 -1.14 9.01 -4.54
CA CYS A 9 -1.60 7.75 -3.95
C CYS A 9 -0.82 7.45 -2.69
N ALA A 10 -1.40 6.62 -1.83
CA ALA A 10 -0.76 6.14 -0.61
C ALA A 10 -1.05 4.66 -0.43
N SER A 11 -0.03 3.88 -0.12
CA SER A 11 -0.13 2.45 0.13
C SER A 11 0.63 2.09 1.39
N THR A 12 0.19 1.05 2.08
CA THR A 12 0.78 0.64 3.35
C THR A 12 1.12 -0.83 3.37
N ALA A 13 2.36 -1.15 3.71
CA ALA A 13 2.76 -2.50 4.07
C ALA A 13 2.43 -2.68 5.55
N VAL A 14 1.36 -3.42 5.84
CA VAL A 14 0.85 -3.63 7.20
C VAL A 14 1.38 -4.96 7.72
N LEU A 15 2.15 -4.91 8.79
CA LEU A 15 2.70 -6.11 9.43
C LEU A 15 2.03 -6.32 10.79
N ASN A 16 1.58 -7.55 11.05
CA ASN A 16 1.02 -7.92 12.34
C ASN A 16 2.12 -8.43 13.30
N ASP A 17 1.74 -8.84 14.52
CA ASP A 17 2.68 -9.32 15.54
C ASP A 17 3.45 -10.57 15.14
N LYS A 18 2.93 -11.32 14.17
CA LYS A 18 3.59 -12.53 13.64
C LYS A 18 4.49 -12.22 12.44
N ASN A 19 4.69 -10.94 12.14
CA ASN A 19 5.45 -10.48 10.99
C ASN A 19 4.86 -10.96 9.65
N GLU A 20 3.53 -11.09 9.61
CA GLU A 20 2.79 -11.40 8.41
C GLU A 20 2.27 -10.10 7.78
N ILE A 21 2.24 -10.05 6.46
CA ILE A 21 1.83 -8.86 5.71
C ILE A 21 0.39 -8.98 5.23
N LEU A 22 -0.34 -7.87 5.33
CA LEU A 22 -1.72 -7.76 4.87
C LEU A 22 -1.76 -7.59 3.36
N LEU A 23 -2.48 -8.50 2.69
CA LEU A 23 -2.69 -8.43 1.25
C LEU A 23 -4.17 -8.52 0.92
N LEU A 24 -4.54 -7.95 -0.21
CA LEU A 24 -5.84 -8.14 -0.83
C LEU A 24 -5.66 -8.64 -2.25
N LYS A 25 -6.68 -9.32 -2.77
CA LYS A 25 -6.70 -9.81 -4.15
C LYS A 25 -7.60 -8.90 -5.00
N SER A 26 -6.96 -8.10 -5.84
CA SER A 26 -7.65 -7.26 -6.82
C SER A 26 -8.07 -8.11 -8.02
N PRO A 27 -9.25 -7.88 -8.62
CA PRO A 27 -9.66 -8.59 -9.84
C PRO A 27 -8.76 -8.26 -11.04
N LYS A 28 -8.07 -7.13 -11.03
CA LYS A 28 -7.23 -6.69 -12.14
C LYS A 28 -5.76 -7.07 -12.00
N ARG A 29 -5.20 -6.92 -10.77
CA ARG A 29 -3.76 -7.06 -10.54
C ARG A 29 -3.37 -8.28 -9.72
N GLY A 30 -4.35 -9.01 -9.18
CA GLY A 30 -4.07 -10.09 -8.26
C GLY A 30 -3.75 -9.57 -6.86
N TRP A 31 -2.85 -10.23 -6.17
CA TRP A 31 -2.49 -9.89 -4.80
C TRP A 31 -1.62 -8.64 -4.72
N GLU A 32 -1.94 -7.78 -3.77
CA GLU A 32 -1.22 -6.51 -3.56
C GLU A 32 -1.40 -6.00 -2.13
N ILE A 33 -0.56 -5.05 -1.73
CA ILE A 33 -0.78 -4.31 -0.49
C ILE A 33 -1.91 -3.29 -0.70
N PRO A 34 -2.64 -2.92 0.36
CA PRO A 34 -3.71 -1.94 0.25
C PRO A 34 -3.19 -0.54 -0.05
N GLY A 35 -3.98 0.24 -0.78
CA GLY A 35 -3.66 1.62 -1.11
C GLY A 35 -4.59 2.18 -2.17
N GLY A 36 -4.48 3.47 -2.43
CA GLY A 36 -5.28 4.15 -3.42
C GLY A 36 -5.03 5.64 -3.44
N GLN A 37 -5.92 6.35 -4.12
CA GLN A 37 -5.78 7.80 -4.30
C GLN A 37 -6.10 8.57 -3.02
N VAL A 38 -5.26 9.54 -2.72
CA VAL A 38 -5.49 10.50 -1.65
C VAL A 38 -6.46 11.55 -2.17
N GLU A 39 -7.47 11.88 -1.38
CA GLU A 39 -8.52 12.84 -1.76
C GLU A 39 -8.05 14.27 -1.56
N GLU A 40 -8.71 15.20 -2.24
CA GLU A 40 -8.46 16.62 -2.05
C GLU A 40 -8.72 17.00 -0.58
N GLY A 41 -7.78 17.75 0.01
CA GLY A 41 -7.90 18.17 1.40
C GLY A 41 -7.60 17.11 2.44
N GLU A 42 -7.20 15.94 2.00
CA GLU A 42 -6.87 14.83 2.89
C GLU A 42 -5.36 14.73 3.10
N ALA A 43 -4.92 14.54 4.34
CA ALA A 43 -3.51 14.28 4.62
C ALA A 43 -3.12 12.91 4.05
N ILE A 44 -1.90 12.79 3.50
CA ILE A 44 -1.45 11.56 2.86
C ILE A 44 -1.51 10.35 3.81
N PRO A 45 -1.04 10.42 5.07
CA PRO A 45 -1.17 9.29 6.00
C PRO A 45 -2.63 8.92 6.29
N THR A 46 -3.50 9.92 6.37
CA THR A 46 -4.95 9.69 6.56
C THR A 46 -5.54 8.92 5.39
N GLY A 47 -5.13 9.27 4.17
CA GLY A 47 -5.54 8.55 2.96
C GLY A 47 -5.08 7.10 2.97
N ALA A 48 -3.85 6.84 3.43
CA ALA A 48 -3.33 5.48 3.56
C ALA A 48 -4.17 4.65 4.54
N ILE A 49 -4.53 5.22 5.69
CA ILE A 49 -5.37 4.56 6.69
C ILE A 49 -6.77 4.28 6.14
N ARG A 50 -7.37 5.29 5.51
CA ARG A 50 -8.71 5.18 4.93
C ARG A 50 -8.77 4.11 3.84
N GLU A 51 -7.83 4.12 2.90
CA GLU A 51 -7.78 3.14 1.81
C GLU A 51 -7.60 1.71 2.34
N THR A 52 -6.76 1.53 3.35
CA THR A 52 -6.58 0.22 3.98
C THR A 52 -7.90 -0.27 4.59
N LYS A 53 -8.61 0.61 5.28
CA LYS A 53 -9.93 0.28 5.86
C LYS A 53 -10.96 -0.08 4.80
N GLU A 54 -11.05 0.72 3.75
CA GLU A 54 -12.01 0.48 2.67
C GLU A 54 -11.74 -0.84 1.96
N GLU A 55 -10.48 -1.17 1.70
CA GLU A 55 -10.11 -2.35 0.93
C GLU A 55 -10.03 -3.64 1.73
N THR A 56 -9.72 -3.57 3.01
CA THR A 56 -9.45 -4.77 3.82
C THR A 56 -10.32 -4.89 5.07
N GLY A 57 -10.92 -3.80 5.52
CA GLY A 57 -11.66 -3.76 6.77
C GLY A 57 -10.76 -3.54 8.01
N ILE A 58 -9.46 -3.46 7.82
CA ILE A 58 -8.51 -3.36 8.94
C ILE A 58 -8.21 -1.91 9.28
N ASP A 59 -8.29 -1.58 10.57
CA ASP A 59 -7.83 -0.31 11.13
C ASP A 59 -6.35 -0.40 11.40
N ILE A 60 -5.60 0.59 10.92
CA ILE A 60 -4.15 0.59 11.07
C ILE A 60 -3.64 1.87 11.70
N GLU A 61 -2.44 1.77 12.23
CA GLU A 61 -1.63 2.90 12.68
C GLU A 61 -0.39 2.95 11.80
N ILE A 62 -0.05 4.15 11.31
CA ILE A 62 1.17 4.35 10.51
C ILE A 62 2.37 4.37 11.45
N ILE A 63 3.37 3.56 11.13
CA ILE A 63 4.60 3.45 11.91
C ILE A 63 5.71 4.31 11.30
N LYS A 64 5.82 4.31 9.96
CA LYS A 64 6.96 4.93 9.30
C LYS A 64 6.65 5.25 7.85
N TYR A 65 7.15 6.38 7.36
CA TYR A 65 7.19 6.69 5.94
C TYR A 65 8.35 5.94 5.30
N CYS A 66 8.08 5.16 4.25
CA CYS A 66 9.10 4.35 3.60
C CYS A 66 9.72 5.02 2.38
N GLY A 67 8.92 5.67 1.57
CA GLY A 67 9.43 6.30 0.35
C GLY A 67 8.37 6.55 -0.71
N LEU A 68 8.84 6.90 -1.89
CA LEU A 68 8.02 7.35 -3.00
C LEU A 68 8.30 6.54 -4.26
N TYR A 69 7.23 6.11 -4.94
CA TYR A 69 7.27 5.62 -6.32
C TYR A 69 6.61 6.65 -7.22
N GLN A 70 7.38 7.21 -8.14
CA GLN A 70 6.85 8.13 -9.14
C GLN A 70 6.75 7.44 -10.49
N ASN A 71 5.52 7.30 -11.00
CA ASN A 71 5.28 6.90 -12.38
C ASN A 71 5.28 8.18 -13.21
N VAL A 72 6.37 8.40 -13.93
CA VAL A 72 6.61 9.68 -14.62
C VAL A 72 5.60 9.90 -15.75
N SER A 73 5.38 8.91 -16.58
CA SER A 73 4.49 9.04 -17.74
C SER A 73 3.02 9.22 -17.37
N ARG A 74 2.60 8.65 -16.25
CA ARG A 74 1.21 8.75 -15.76
C ARG A 74 1.00 9.87 -14.75
N CYS A 75 2.05 10.56 -14.36
CA CYS A 75 1.99 11.60 -13.34
C CYS A 75 1.36 11.12 -12.03
N ILE A 76 1.79 9.94 -11.57
CA ILE A 76 1.31 9.35 -10.31
C ILE A 76 2.46 9.28 -9.32
N CYS A 77 2.23 9.82 -8.12
CA CYS A 77 3.16 9.75 -7.00
C CYS A 77 2.54 8.89 -5.90
N THR A 78 3.10 7.71 -5.67
CA THR A 78 2.62 6.79 -4.64
C THR A 78 3.56 6.83 -3.44
N HIS A 79 3.02 7.29 -2.31
CA HIS A 79 3.73 7.30 -1.04
C HIS A 79 3.51 5.97 -0.32
N LEU A 80 4.60 5.39 0.20
CA LEU A 80 4.58 4.07 0.83
C LEU A 80 4.92 4.16 2.31
N PHE A 81 4.15 3.44 3.11
CA PHE A 81 4.25 3.44 4.57
C PHE A 81 4.38 2.02 5.11
N LEU A 82 4.99 1.91 6.28
CA LEU A 82 4.83 0.74 7.16
C LEU A 82 3.74 1.06 8.16
N GLY A 83 2.89 0.09 8.44
CA GLY A 83 1.83 0.22 9.41
C GLY A 83 1.62 -1.07 10.20
N LYS A 84 0.82 -0.97 11.26
CA LYS A 84 0.41 -2.12 12.08
C LYS A 84 -1.09 -2.12 12.28
N PRO A 85 -1.73 -3.31 12.40
CA PRO A 85 -3.15 -3.37 12.67
C PRO A 85 -3.44 -2.98 14.10
N VAL A 86 -4.53 -2.23 14.31
CA VAL A 86 -5.00 -1.83 15.64
C VAL A 86 -6.46 -2.17 15.86
N GLY A 87 -7.15 -2.75 14.89
CA GLY A 87 -8.55 -3.15 15.02
C GLY A 87 -9.16 -3.52 13.68
N GLY A 88 -10.48 -3.62 13.67
CA GLY A 88 -11.24 -3.95 12.47
C GLY A 88 -11.35 -5.44 12.23
N GLN A 89 -12.01 -5.79 11.14
CA GLN A 89 -12.24 -7.17 10.71
C GLN A 89 -12.13 -7.22 9.20
N PHE A 90 -11.65 -8.34 8.65
CA PHE A 90 -11.57 -8.51 7.21
C PHE A 90 -12.93 -8.30 6.55
N THR A 91 -12.94 -7.49 5.51
CA THR A 91 -14.09 -7.33 4.61
C THR A 91 -13.64 -7.53 3.18
N THR A 92 -14.53 -8.08 2.38
CA THR A 92 -14.29 -8.27 0.95
C THR A 92 -15.29 -7.44 0.14
N SER A 93 -15.00 -7.26 -1.14
CA SER A 93 -15.85 -6.48 -2.05
C SER A 93 -15.58 -6.94 -3.48
N ILE A 94 -16.25 -6.29 -4.45
CA ILE A 94 -15.94 -6.53 -5.86
C ILE A 94 -14.54 -6.06 -6.26
N GLU A 95 -13.92 -5.20 -5.45
CA GLU A 95 -12.56 -4.70 -5.68
C GLU A 95 -11.51 -5.45 -4.84
N SER A 96 -11.95 -6.14 -3.78
CA SER A 96 -11.10 -6.91 -2.87
C SER A 96 -11.72 -8.30 -2.70
N LEU A 97 -11.40 -9.20 -3.62
CA LEU A 97 -12.00 -10.52 -3.69
C LEU A 97 -11.64 -11.41 -2.50
N GLU A 98 -10.42 -11.26 -2.01
CA GLU A 98 -9.91 -11.96 -0.84
C GLU A 98 -9.01 -11.01 -0.06
N VAL A 99 -8.93 -11.21 1.25
CA VAL A 99 -8.09 -10.42 2.16
C VAL A 99 -7.50 -11.36 3.19
N GLY A 100 -6.24 -11.17 3.55
CA GLY A 100 -5.61 -11.97 4.59
C GLY A 100 -4.21 -11.52 4.94
N TYR A 101 -3.65 -12.13 5.99
CA TYR A 101 -2.26 -11.99 6.37
C TYR A 101 -1.48 -13.20 5.87
N PHE A 102 -0.30 -12.94 5.34
CA PHE A 102 0.58 -13.97 4.78
C PHE A 102 2.01 -13.73 5.23
N SER A 103 2.78 -14.81 5.38
CA SER A 103 4.21 -14.66 5.63
C SER A 103 4.85 -13.87 4.49
N ILE A 104 5.96 -13.19 4.77
CA ILE A 104 6.66 -12.42 3.73
C ILE A 104 7.07 -13.33 2.57
N GLU A 105 7.58 -14.52 2.87
CA GLU A 105 7.98 -15.50 1.86
C GLU A 105 6.80 -15.88 0.95
N GLU A 106 5.65 -16.15 1.55
CA GLU A 106 4.43 -16.50 0.81
C GLU A 106 3.92 -15.32 -0.01
N ALA A 107 3.89 -14.13 0.60
CA ALA A 107 3.46 -12.91 -0.08
C ALA A 107 4.29 -12.63 -1.33
N LEU A 108 5.60 -12.82 -1.28
CA LEU A 108 6.49 -12.59 -2.42
C LEU A 108 6.26 -13.60 -3.55
N ARG A 109 5.70 -14.77 -3.25
CA ARG A 109 5.25 -15.71 -4.28
C ARG A 109 3.88 -15.35 -4.85
N MET A 110 2.98 -14.81 -4.02
CA MET A 110 1.60 -14.50 -4.39
C MET A 110 1.49 -13.25 -5.24
N VAL A 111 2.30 -12.22 -4.95
CA VAL A 111 2.29 -10.95 -5.69
C VAL A 111 3.07 -11.16 -6.99
N THR A 112 2.36 -11.16 -8.12
CA THR A 112 2.96 -11.49 -9.42
C THR A 112 3.38 -10.29 -10.25
N TRP A 113 2.74 -9.13 -10.06
CA TRP A 113 3.17 -7.92 -10.75
C TRP A 113 4.50 -7.43 -10.16
N LYS A 114 5.49 -7.27 -11.01
CA LYS A 114 6.86 -6.93 -10.61
C LYS A 114 6.94 -5.67 -9.76
N ASN A 115 6.31 -4.59 -10.19
CA ASN A 115 6.35 -3.31 -9.46
C ASN A 115 5.68 -3.41 -8.09
N LEU A 116 4.62 -4.21 -7.96
CA LEU A 116 3.93 -4.40 -6.68
C LEU A 116 4.79 -5.23 -5.72
N LYS A 117 5.49 -6.24 -6.25
CA LYS A 117 6.44 -7.04 -5.46
C LYS A 117 7.60 -6.17 -4.97
N GLU A 118 8.13 -5.32 -5.82
CA GLU A 118 9.23 -4.42 -5.48
C GLU A 118 8.84 -3.43 -4.38
N ARG A 119 7.59 -2.97 -4.36
CA ARG A 119 7.10 -2.10 -3.29
C ARG A 119 7.19 -2.78 -1.92
N ILE A 120 6.84 -4.06 -1.85
CA ILE A 120 6.94 -4.82 -0.60
C ILE A 120 8.42 -4.91 -0.18
N LEU A 121 9.29 -5.26 -1.10
CA LEU A 121 10.72 -5.38 -0.82
C LEU A 121 11.33 -4.06 -0.34
N HIS A 122 10.99 -2.95 -0.98
CA HIS A 122 11.47 -1.64 -0.57
C HIS A 122 10.94 -1.22 0.80
N CYS A 123 9.67 -1.50 1.09
CA CYS A 123 9.09 -1.18 2.40
C CYS A 123 9.77 -1.96 3.54
N LEU A 124 10.19 -3.19 3.28
CA LEU A 124 10.85 -4.04 4.28
C LEU A 124 12.34 -3.74 4.45
N ASP A 125 12.94 -3.04 3.51
CA ASP A 125 14.36 -2.67 3.54
C ASP A 125 14.53 -1.33 4.28
N GLU A 126 14.34 -1.36 5.60
CA GLU A 126 14.26 -0.15 6.42
C GLU A 126 15.54 0.66 6.48
N GLU A 127 16.69 0.03 6.30
CA GLU A 127 17.99 0.73 6.31
C GLU A 127 18.12 1.73 5.14
N ASN A 128 17.37 1.50 4.07
CA ASN A 128 17.40 2.33 2.87
C ASN A 128 16.18 3.25 2.76
N HIS A 129 15.53 3.55 3.87
CA HIS A 129 14.44 4.52 3.89
C HIS A 129 14.96 5.93 4.18
N PRO A 130 14.35 6.97 3.61
CA PRO A 130 13.31 6.88 2.58
C PRO A 130 13.92 6.59 1.21
N PHE A 131 13.26 5.72 0.44
CA PHE A 131 13.65 5.49 -0.95
C PHE A 131 12.90 6.43 -1.89
N MET A 132 13.42 6.57 -3.11
CA MET A 132 12.72 7.24 -4.18
C MET A 132 12.97 6.47 -5.47
N VAL A 133 11.90 5.99 -6.09
CA VAL A 133 11.94 5.24 -7.35
C VAL A 133 11.15 6.00 -8.39
N THR A 134 11.78 6.25 -9.54
CA THR A 134 11.10 6.85 -10.70
C THR A 134 11.13 5.87 -11.86
N PHE A 135 10.02 5.77 -12.58
CA PHE A 135 9.90 4.83 -13.69
C PHE A 135 8.89 5.26 -14.74
#